data_90c811618e51deb782d48855f7f86c8a
#
_entry.id   90c811618e51deb782d48855f7f86c8a
#
_cell.length_a   1.000
_cell.length_b   1.000
_cell.length_c   1.000
_cell.angle_alpha   90.00
_cell.angle_beta   90.00
_cell.angle_gamma   90.00
#
_symmetry.space_group_name_H-M   'P 1'
#
loop_
_entity.id
_entity.type
_entity.pdbx_description
1 polymer ?
#
loop_
_entity_poly.entity_id
_entity_poly.type
_entity_poly.pdbx_seq_one_letter_code
_entity_poly.pdbx_strand_id
1 'polypeptide(L)'
;MSWIKVEAIVIRERIETVIDAVEAEAAHVGVTVIEAVGHGRQRGITHEYRGRVFESRFLPKALLVFVTSDAKAPAVVEAIVDAARSGNESGDGIVWTTPIASVMHNRTGSPLEEVEVAA
;
A
#
# COMPACT_ATOMS: atom_id res chain seq x y z
N MET A 1 -0.75 -19.12 14.64
CA MET A 1 -0.95 -18.13 13.54
C MET A 1 0.05 -17.01 13.70
N SER A 2 0.69 -16.64 12.62
CA SER A 2 1.63 -15.52 12.59
C SER A 2 1.02 -14.34 11.86
N TRP A 3 1.46 -13.16 12.21
CA TRP A 3 1.01 -11.91 11.58
C TRP A 3 2.09 -11.33 10.69
N ILE A 4 1.64 -10.72 9.60
CA ILE A 4 2.51 -10.10 8.61
C ILE A 4 2.06 -8.67 8.40
N LYS A 5 3.01 -7.76 8.38
CA LYS A 5 2.78 -6.39 7.95
C LYS A 5 3.07 -6.33 6.46
N VAL A 6 2.09 -5.93 5.67
CA VAL A 6 2.25 -5.70 4.23
C VAL A 6 2.26 -4.20 4.01
N GLU A 7 3.34 -3.70 3.42
CA GLU A 7 3.48 -2.28 3.12
C GLU A 7 3.65 -2.11 1.62
N ALA A 8 3.00 -1.10 1.07
CA ALA A 8 3.05 -0.84 -0.35
C ALA A 8 3.15 0.66 -0.61
N ILE A 9 4.09 1.05 -1.48
CA ILE A 9 4.11 2.39 -2.05
C ILE A 9 3.37 2.32 -3.37
N VAL A 10 2.35 3.17 -3.52
CA VAL A 10 1.54 3.23 -4.73
C VAL A 10 1.37 4.69 -5.17
N ILE A 11 1.04 4.91 -6.43
CA ILE A 11 0.66 6.25 -6.88
C ILE A 11 -0.70 6.60 -6.28
N ARG A 12 -0.92 7.90 -5.98
CA ARG A 12 -2.14 8.32 -5.26
C ARG A 12 -3.43 7.97 -5.98
N GLU A 13 -3.43 8.03 -7.29
CA GLU A 13 -4.61 7.72 -8.11
C GLU A 13 -5.05 6.25 -7.99
N ARG A 14 -4.18 5.38 -7.48
CA ARG A 14 -4.48 3.95 -7.35
C ARG A 14 -4.85 3.52 -5.94
N ILE A 15 -4.90 4.44 -4.97
CA ILE A 15 -5.16 4.09 -3.57
C ILE A 15 -6.46 3.30 -3.43
N GLU A 16 -7.57 3.84 -3.91
CA GLU A 16 -8.87 3.17 -3.76
C GLU A 16 -8.93 1.85 -4.52
N THR A 17 -8.37 1.82 -5.72
CA THR A 17 -8.32 0.59 -6.52
C THR A 17 -7.56 -0.52 -5.79
N VAL A 18 -6.43 -0.18 -5.17
CA VAL A 18 -5.63 -1.15 -4.42
C VAL A 18 -6.37 -1.61 -3.17
N ILE A 19 -6.97 -0.69 -2.42
CA ILE A 19 -7.72 -1.05 -1.22
C ILE A 19 -8.89 -1.96 -1.55
N ASP A 20 -9.65 -1.64 -2.59
CA ASP A 20 -10.78 -2.47 -3.02
C ASP A 20 -10.33 -3.86 -3.44
N ALA A 21 -9.21 -3.96 -4.13
CA ALA A 21 -8.66 -5.26 -4.54
C ALA A 21 -8.25 -6.11 -3.34
N VAL A 22 -7.62 -5.49 -2.33
CA VAL A 22 -7.23 -6.20 -1.10
C VAL A 22 -8.47 -6.67 -0.33
N GLU A 23 -9.48 -5.82 -0.21
CA GLU A 23 -10.73 -6.18 0.47
C GLU A 23 -11.44 -7.34 -0.20
N ALA A 24 -11.38 -7.42 -1.54
CA ALA A 24 -11.98 -8.52 -2.28
C ALA A 24 -11.29 -9.87 -1.99
N GLU A 25 -9.99 -9.86 -1.73
CA GLU A 25 -9.22 -11.08 -1.45
C GLU A 25 -9.20 -11.43 0.03
N ALA A 26 -9.20 -10.43 0.89
CA ALA A 26 -9.10 -10.62 2.34
C ALA A 26 -10.03 -9.63 3.03
N ALA A 27 -11.31 -9.98 3.06
CA ALA A 27 -12.32 -9.16 3.72
C ALA A 27 -11.92 -8.88 5.17
N HIS A 28 -12.22 -7.69 5.64
CA HIS A 28 -11.96 -7.23 7.01
C HIS A 28 -10.50 -6.92 7.32
N VAL A 29 -9.64 -6.83 6.33
CA VAL A 29 -8.28 -6.32 6.54
C VAL A 29 -8.34 -4.79 6.59
N GLY A 30 -7.93 -4.22 7.72
CA GLY A 30 -7.83 -2.78 7.87
C GLY A 30 -6.60 -2.23 7.15
N VAL A 31 -6.67 -0.97 6.76
CA VAL A 31 -5.55 -0.31 6.11
C VAL A 31 -5.30 1.06 6.72
N THR A 32 -4.03 1.39 6.89
CA THR A 32 -3.59 2.75 7.25
C THR A 32 -2.98 3.37 6.01
N VAL A 33 -3.44 4.56 5.66
CA VAL A 33 -2.96 5.30 4.49
C VAL A 33 -2.13 6.49 4.96
N ILE A 34 -0.91 6.58 4.47
CA ILE A 34 -0.01 7.68 4.76
C ILE A 34 0.35 8.36 3.44
N GLU A 35 0.08 9.66 3.35
CA GLU A 35 0.49 10.42 2.18
C GLU A 35 2.02 10.54 2.13
N ALA A 36 2.57 10.37 0.94
CA ALA A 36 4.00 10.39 0.72
C ALA A 36 4.33 11.05 -0.60
N VAL A 37 5.58 11.42 -0.78
CA VAL A 37 6.09 11.84 -2.08
C VAL A 37 7.23 10.91 -2.46
N GLY A 38 7.26 10.53 -3.73
CA GLY A 38 8.28 9.64 -4.25
C GLY A 38 9.28 10.38 -5.12
N HIS A 39 10.53 9.94 -5.02
CA HIS A 39 11.59 10.36 -5.93
C HIS A 39 12.37 9.10 -6.29
N GLY A 40 12.14 8.60 -7.46
CA GLY A 40 12.73 7.35 -7.88
C GLY A 40 12.86 7.28 -9.40
N ARG A 41 12.56 6.10 -9.94
CA ARG A 41 12.69 5.86 -11.37
C ARG A 41 11.67 6.58 -12.22
N GLN A 42 10.50 6.87 -11.67
CA GLN A 42 9.48 7.62 -12.40
C GLN A 42 9.96 9.05 -12.59
N ARG A 43 10.05 9.44 -13.84
CA ARG A 43 10.30 10.85 -14.16
C ARG A 43 9.02 11.63 -13.90
N GLY A 44 9.19 12.83 -13.39
CA GLY A 44 8.06 13.66 -13.06
C GLY A 44 7.34 14.20 -14.28
N ILE A 45 6.19 14.81 -14.01
CA ILE A 45 5.42 15.53 -15.02
C ILE A 45 6.18 16.78 -15.39
N THR A 46 6.34 17.03 -16.69
CA THR A 46 6.93 18.28 -17.15
C THR A 46 5.89 19.40 -17.07
N HIS A 47 6.31 20.52 -16.56
CA HIS A 47 5.50 21.73 -16.48
C HIS A 47 6.13 22.84 -17.30
N GLU A 48 5.31 23.59 -18.02
CA GLU A 48 5.76 24.77 -18.74
C GLU A 48 5.31 26.03 -18.00
N TYR A 49 6.25 26.90 -17.74
CA TYR A 49 5.98 28.17 -17.09
C TYR A 49 6.86 29.25 -17.73
N ARG A 50 6.22 30.25 -18.32
CA ARG A 50 6.91 31.37 -19.01
C ARG A 50 7.93 30.90 -20.06
N GLY A 51 7.56 29.88 -20.84
CA GLY A 51 8.40 29.31 -21.85
C GLY A 51 9.52 28.40 -21.35
N ARG A 52 9.56 28.12 -20.06
CA ARG A 52 10.52 27.17 -19.49
C ARG A 52 9.81 25.87 -19.13
N VAL A 53 10.47 24.75 -19.39
CA VAL A 53 9.96 23.43 -19.04
C VAL A 53 10.63 22.99 -17.74
N PHE A 54 9.80 22.60 -16.76
CA PHE A 54 10.26 22.09 -15.48
C PHE A 54 9.85 20.64 -15.33
N GLU A 55 10.73 19.82 -14.83
CA GLU A 55 10.44 18.44 -14.49
C GLU A 55 10.24 18.32 -12.97
N SER A 56 9.10 17.77 -12.57
CA SER A 56 8.84 17.50 -11.17
C SER A 56 9.60 16.24 -10.76
N ARG A 57 10.47 16.36 -9.75
CA ARG A 57 11.26 15.24 -9.23
C ARG A 57 10.53 14.44 -8.17
N PHE A 58 9.53 15.06 -7.52
CA PHE A 58 8.79 14.45 -6.43
C PHE A 58 7.35 14.28 -6.85
N LEU A 59 6.86 13.06 -6.81
CA LEU A 59 5.52 12.72 -7.25
C LEU A 59 4.66 12.25 -6.09
N PRO A 60 3.35 12.57 -6.13
CA PRO A 60 2.43 12.11 -5.08
C PRO A 60 2.36 10.59 -5.03
N LYS A 61 2.63 10.06 -3.85
CA LYS A 61 2.55 8.63 -3.55
C LYS A 61 1.75 8.44 -2.28
N ALA A 62 1.48 7.20 -1.94
CA ALA A 62 0.93 6.82 -0.66
C ALA A 62 1.63 5.56 -0.16
N LEU A 63 1.82 5.50 1.14
CA LEU A 63 2.22 4.28 1.82
C LEU A 63 0.97 3.65 2.41
N LEU A 64 0.67 2.44 2.00
CA LEU A 64 -0.45 1.65 2.53
C LEU A 64 0.13 0.60 3.47
N VAL A 65 -0.44 0.49 4.67
CA VAL A 65 0.00 -0.47 5.68
C VAL A 65 -1.16 -1.37 6.03
N PHE A 66 -0.98 -2.66 5.82
CA PHE A 66 -1.96 -3.70 6.17
C PHE A 66 -1.35 -4.64 7.19
N VAL A 67 -2.18 -5.14 8.09
CA VAL A 67 -1.81 -6.24 8.98
C VAL A 67 -2.71 -7.41 8.64
N THR A 68 -2.12 -8.54 8.30
CA THR A 68 -2.87 -9.73 7.89
C THR A 68 -2.20 -10.99 8.42
N SER A 69 -2.93 -12.10 8.39
CA SER A 69 -2.35 -13.38 8.76
C SER A 69 -1.32 -13.84 7.73
N ASP A 70 -0.41 -14.69 8.17
CA ASP A 70 0.58 -15.29 7.27
C ASP A 70 -0.07 -16.09 6.14
N ALA A 71 -1.22 -16.72 6.42
CA ALA A 71 -1.95 -17.48 5.41
C ALA A 71 -2.51 -16.59 4.30
N LYS A 72 -2.94 -15.36 4.62
CA LYS A 72 -3.54 -14.43 3.65
C LYS A 72 -2.54 -13.49 3.00
N ALA A 73 -1.37 -13.33 3.56
CA ALA A 73 -0.38 -12.38 3.05
C ALA A 73 -0.06 -12.56 1.57
N PRO A 74 0.15 -13.77 1.03
CA PRO A 74 0.42 -13.92 -0.40
C PRO A 74 -0.70 -13.38 -1.29
N ALA A 75 -1.96 -13.64 -0.95
CA ALA A 75 -3.09 -13.14 -1.71
C ALA A 75 -3.20 -11.61 -1.64
N VAL A 76 -2.92 -11.03 -0.47
CA VAL A 76 -2.90 -9.58 -0.30
C VAL A 76 -1.81 -8.95 -1.18
N VAL A 77 -0.60 -9.50 -1.16
CA VAL A 77 0.50 -9.01 -2.00
C VAL A 77 0.14 -9.07 -3.48
N GLU A 78 -0.41 -10.19 -3.93
CA GLU A 78 -0.80 -10.36 -5.33
C GLU A 78 -1.87 -9.36 -5.75
N ALA A 79 -2.88 -9.15 -4.90
CA ALA A 79 -3.92 -8.16 -5.16
C ALA A 79 -3.34 -6.75 -5.29
N ILE A 80 -2.40 -6.39 -4.43
CA ILE A 80 -1.72 -5.08 -4.49
C ILE A 80 -0.95 -4.93 -5.80
N VAL A 81 -0.14 -5.92 -6.14
CA VAL A 81 0.69 -5.87 -7.36
C VAL A 81 -0.19 -5.68 -8.60
N ASP A 82 -1.28 -6.46 -8.71
CA ASP A 82 -2.16 -6.37 -9.86
C ASP A 82 -2.89 -5.03 -9.93
N ALA A 83 -3.37 -4.53 -8.79
CA ALA A 83 -4.14 -3.29 -8.74
C ALA A 83 -3.27 -2.03 -8.86
N ALA A 84 -2.02 -2.09 -8.43
CA ALA A 84 -1.12 -0.94 -8.44
C ALA A 84 -0.57 -0.60 -9.82
N ARG A 85 -0.65 -1.52 -10.77
CA ARG A 85 -0.15 -1.28 -12.12
C ARG A 85 -0.95 -0.19 -12.81
N SER A 86 -0.24 0.80 -13.33
CA SER A 86 -0.87 1.92 -14.03
C SER A 86 -0.74 1.83 -15.55
N GLY A 87 0.03 0.86 -16.04
CA GLY A 87 0.37 0.78 -17.46
C GLY A 87 1.62 1.56 -17.83
N ASN A 88 2.20 2.29 -16.90
CA ASN A 88 3.46 2.99 -17.11
C ASN A 88 4.64 2.04 -16.94
N GLU A 89 5.78 2.38 -17.56
CA GLU A 89 6.98 1.55 -17.44
C GLU A 89 7.64 1.62 -16.07
N SER A 90 7.37 2.68 -15.32
CA SER A 90 7.97 2.89 -14.01
C SER A 90 7.04 3.67 -13.10
N GLY A 91 7.35 3.68 -11.81
CA GLY A 91 6.65 4.52 -10.87
C GLY A 91 5.44 3.89 -10.21
N ASP A 92 5.12 2.64 -10.50
CA ASP A 92 4.00 1.94 -9.89
C ASP A 92 4.24 1.56 -8.43
N GLY A 93 5.47 1.74 -7.96
CA GLY A 93 5.83 1.49 -6.57
C GLY A 93 6.29 0.07 -6.31
N ILE A 94 6.36 -0.25 -5.05
CA ILE A 94 6.82 -1.56 -4.57
C ILE A 94 5.95 -2.00 -3.40
N VAL A 95 5.95 -3.29 -3.14
CA VAL A 95 5.29 -3.90 -1.99
C VAL A 95 6.28 -4.81 -1.28
N TRP A 96 6.23 -4.83 0.05
CA TRP A 96 7.08 -5.71 0.84
C TRP A 96 6.32 -6.22 2.06
N THR A 97 6.84 -7.27 2.65
CA THR A 97 6.25 -7.89 3.84
C THR A 97 7.27 -7.97 4.96
N THR A 98 6.78 -7.86 6.18
CA THR A 98 7.60 -7.98 7.38
C THR A 98 6.84 -8.83 8.40
N PRO A 99 7.49 -9.85 8.98
CA PRO A 99 6.86 -10.57 10.09
C PRO A 99 6.67 -9.65 11.30
N ILE A 100 5.53 -9.82 11.96
CA ILE A 100 5.21 -9.07 13.19
C ILE A 100 5.30 -10.05 14.35
N ALA A 101 6.09 -9.69 15.37
CA ALA A 101 6.29 -10.55 16.52
C ALA A 101 5.02 -10.72 17.36
N SER A 102 4.23 -9.66 17.50
CA SER A 102 2.95 -9.71 18.22
C SER A 102 2.07 -8.56 17.76
N VAL A 103 0.75 -8.79 17.81
CA VAL A 103 -0.24 -7.75 17.50
C VAL A 103 -1.27 -7.76 18.62
N MET A 104 -1.53 -6.58 19.18
CA MET A 104 -2.45 -6.42 20.29
C MET A 104 -3.61 -5.56 19.85
N HIS A 105 -4.82 -5.97 20.21
CA HIS A 105 -6.01 -5.17 19.95
C HIS A 105 -6.11 -4.06 21.00
N ASN A 106 -6.13 -2.81 20.57
CA ASN A 106 -6.13 -1.67 21.48
C ASN A 106 -7.34 -1.66 22.41
N ARG A 107 -8.51 -2.01 21.91
CA ARG A 107 -9.75 -1.97 22.69
C ARG A 107 -9.75 -2.98 23.82
N THR A 108 -9.27 -4.18 23.57
CA THR A 108 -9.34 -5.27 24.55
C THR A 108 -8.05 -5.49 25.33
N GLY A 109 -6.91 -5.00 24.81
CA GLY A 109 -5.61 -5.29 25.37
C GLY A 109 -5.18 -6.74 25.22
N SER A 110 -5.84 -7.48 24.31
CA SER A 110 -5.58 -8.91 24.09
C SER A 110 -4.94 -9.12 22.72
N PRO A 111 -4.23 -10.24 22.52
CA PRO A 111 -3.68 -10.57 21.20
C PRO A 111 -4.77 -10.58 20.13
N LEU A 112 -4.43 -10.07 18.96
CA LEU A 112 -5.35 -10.01 17.83
C LEU A 112 -5.62 -11.41 17.29
N GLU A 113 -6.91 -11.73 17.09
CA GLU A 113 -7.33 -12.95 16.40
C GLU A 113 -7.63 -12.63 14.94
N GLU A 114 -7.53 -13.64 14.07
CA GLU A 114 -7.74 -13.42 12.63
C GLU A 114 -9.09 -12.80 12.31
N VAL A 115 -10.13 -13.21 13.02
CA VAL A 115 -11.48 -12.68 12.79
C VAL A 115 -11.66 -11.23 13.23
N GLU A 116 -10.70 -10.68 13.97
CA GLU A 116 -10.75 -9.34 14.55
C GLU A 116 -9.90 -8.32 13.79
N VAL A 117 -9.30 -8.70 12.66
CA VAL A 117 -8.31 -7.85 11.97
C VAL A 117 -8.87 -6.48 11.65
N ALA A 118 -10.13 -6.37 11.25
CA ALA A 118 -10.75 -5.10 10.87
C ALA A 118 -11.56 -4.46 12.00
N ALA A 119 -11.61 -5.09 13.16
CA ALA A 119 -12.43 -4.59 14.26
C ALA A 119 -11.76 -3.46 15.04
#